data_aca372c2371933b249528ee72fc05fbb
#
_entry.id   aca372c2371933b249528ee72fc05fbb
#
_cell.length_a   1.000
_cell.length_b   1.000
_cell.length_c   1.000
_cell.angle_alpha   90.00
_cell.angle_beta   90.00
_cell.angle_gamma   90.00
#
_symmetry.space_group_name_H-M   'P 1'
#
loop_
_entity.id
_entity.type
_entity.pdbx_description
1 polymer ?
#
loop_
_entity_poly.entity_id
_entity_poly.type
_entity_poly.pdbx_seq_one_letter_code
_entity_poly.pdbx_strand_id
1 'polypeptide(L)'
;RRQRQMCIRDRVRADSRIDSLDDLQGKKISVGEEESGTQRNAEQILKMTGLVESLVDTVNLDYVDAANELKSGQIDAFFCTAGIQTSVIEELSKECDVKLIGIDDKCRDRLKSVYGFYTDYTIPAGTYEGQTQDVVTLGVRAVLLARDDMDEKIVEELTGLLFEHAQDIQYSIALTFQIDESEAVKNVTIPFHDGAKAYYQKKGIEIPAEQ
;
A
#
# COMPACT_ATOMS: atom_id res chain seq x y z
N ARG A 1 -17.40 5.86 -4.19
CA ARG A 1 -16.17 5.07 -4.04
C ARG A 1 -14.97 5.98 -4.08
N ARG A 2 -14.07 5.83 -3.13
CA ARG A 2 -12.87 6.64 -2.97
C ARG A 2 -11.64 5.77 -3.17
N GLN A 3 -10.68 6.26 -3.91
CA GLN A 3 -9.41 5.59 -4.12
C GLN A 3 -8.28 6.24 -3.31
N ARG A 4 -7.50 5.39 -2.64
CA ARG A 4 -6.23 5.75 -1.99
C ARG A 4 -5.16 4.86 -2.57
N GLN A 5 -4.04 5.45 -2.97
CA GLN A 5 -2.88 4.66 -3.39
C GLN A 5 -2.04 4.34 -2.15
N MET A 6 -1.88 3.07 -1.87
CA MET A 6 -1.04 2.54 -0.79
C MET A 6 0.04 1.68 -1.42
N CYS A 7 1.26 1.83 -0.96
CA CYS A 7 2.41 1.05 -1.43
C CYS A 7 2.69 -0.10 -0.48
N ILE A 8 2.99 -1.25 -1.04
CA ILE A 8 3.42 -2.41 -0.28
C ILE A 8 4.93 -2.28 -0.08
N ARG A 9 5.40 -2.42 1.16
CA ARG A 9 6.80 -2.23 1.51
C ARG A 9 7.27 -3.35 2.40
N ASP A 10 8.43 -3.91 2.05
CA ASP A 10 9.17 -4.82 2.90
C ASP A 10 10.32 -4.05 3.54
N ARG A 11 10.46 -4.18 4.84
CA ARG A 11 11.48 -3.52 5.63
C ARG A 11 12.40 -4.53 6.29
N VAL A 12 13.69 -4.29 6.17
CA VAL A 12 14.74 -5.05 6.81
C VAL A 12 15.75 -4.10 7.43
N ARG A 13 16.52 -4.56 8.41
CA ARG A 13 17.67 -3.81 8.92
C ARG A 13 18.74 -3.69 7.82
N ALA A 14 19.39 -2.54 7.73
CA ALA A 14 20.41 -2.28 6.72
C ALA A 14 21.64 -3.20 6.87
N ASP A 15 21.93 -3.65 8.10
CA ASP A 15 22.99 -4.61 8.41
C ASP A 15 22.60 -6.07 8.11
N SER A 16 21.34 -6.33 7.76
CA SER A 16 20.89 -7.65 7.33
C SER A 16 21.45 -7.99 5.95
N ARG A 17 21.59 -9.29 5.67
CA ARG A 17 21.98 -9.80 4.34
C ARG A 17 20.76 -10.03 3.44
N ILE A 18 19.69 -9.28 3.65
CA ILE A 18 18.46 -9.38 2.88
C ILE A 18 18.47 -8.24 1.87
N ASP A 19 18.67 -8.55 0.61
CA ASP A 19 18.70 -7.60 -0.51
C ASP A 19 17.53 -7.79 -1.49
N SER A 20 16.86 -8.94 -1.39
CA SER A 20 15.73 -9.32 -2.24
C SER A 20 14.67 -10.09 -1.45
N LEU A 21 13.51 -10.32 -2.06
CA LEU A 21 12.48 -11.17 -1.46
C LEU A 21 12.95 -12.63 -1.26
N ASP A 22 13.79 -13.14 -2.13
CA ASP A 22 14.31 -14.51 -2.03
C ASP A 22 15.15 -14.72 -0.75
N ASP A 23 15.80 -13.67 -0.26
CA ASP A 23 16.61 -13.71 0.96
C ASP A 23 15.76 -13.82 2.25
N LEU A 24 14.44 -13.69 2.13
CA LEU A 24 13.51 -13.86 3.23
C LEU A 24 13.32 -15.33 3.65
N GLN A 25 13.85 -16.28 2.87
CA GLN A 25 13.81 -17.69 3.24
C GLN A 25 14.51 -17.95 4.59
N GLY A 26 13.80 -18.62 5.48
CA GLY A 26 14.28 -18.92 6.85
C GLY A 26 14.29 -17.73 7.79
N LYS A 27 13.67 -16.61 7.41
CA LYS A 27 13.58 -15.39 8.19
C LYS A 27 12.25 -15.30 8.93
N LYS A 28 12.26 -14.54 10.03
CA LYS A 28 11.06 -14.20 10.78
C LYS A 28 10.52 -12.86 10.32
N ILE A 29 9.28 -12.84 9.84
CA ILE A 29 8.71 -11.70 9.11
C ILE A 29 7.33 -11.34 9.67
N SER A 30 7.10 -10.05 9.96
CA SER A 30 5.74 -9.59 10.21
C SER A 30 5.01 -9.36 8.88
N VAL A 31 3.86 -10.00 8.73
CA VAL A 31 2.99 -9.87 7.55
C VAL A 31 1.85 -8.87 7.77
N GLY A 32 1.84 -8.15 8.88
CA GLY A 32 0.78 -7.23 9.28
C GLY A 32 -0.21 -7.87 10.24
N GLU A 33 -1.16 -7.07 10.71
CA GLU A 33 -2.22 -7.53 11.62
C GLU A 33 -3.04 -8.65 10.98
N GLU A 34 -3.58 -9.52 11.84
CA GLU A 34 -4.45 -10.62 11.42
C GLU A 34 -5.68 -10.07 10.65
N GLU A 35 -6.04 -10.74 9.57
CA GLU A 35 -7.13 -10.35 8.65
C GLU A 35 -6.98 -8.98 7.97
N SER A 36 -5.82 -8.32 8.08
CA SER A 36 -5.56 -7.04 7.45
C SER A 36 -5.33 -7.14 5.93
N GLY A 37 -5.50 -6.00 5.24
CA GLY A 37 -5.09 -5.88 3.83
C GLY A 37 -3.60 -6.09 3.63
N THR A 38 -2.77 -5.70 4.60
CA THR A 38 -1.32 -5.92 4.58
C THR A 38 -0.99 -7.40 4.61
N GLN A 39 -1.62 -8.18 5.48
CA GLN A 39 -1.43 -9.62 5.53
C GLN A 39 -1.75 -10.27 4.18
N ARG A 40 -2.89 -9.95 3.59
CA ARG A 40 -3.28 -10.48 2.28
C ARG A 40 -2.29 -10.14 1.18
N ASN A 41 -1.80 -8.90 1.15
CA ASN A 41 -0.80 -8.47 0.18
C ASN A 41 0.52 -9.22 0.39
N ALA A 42 0.99 -9.34 1.63
CA ALA A 42 2.21 -10.06 1.98
C ALA A 42 2.13 -11.54 1.56
N GLU A 43 1.04 -12.22 1.90
CA GLU A 43 0.81 -13.62 1.51
C GLU A 43 0.81 -13.83 -0.01
N GLN A 44 0.18 -12.90 -0.76
CA GLN A 44 0.16 -12.97 -2.22
C GLN A 44 1.57 -12.78 -2.81
N ILE A 45 2.37 -11.85 -2.28
CA ILE A 45 3.74 -11.61 -2.71
C ILE A 45 4.61 -12.83 -2.39
N LEU A 46 4.60 -13.32 -1.16
CA LEU A 46 5.37 -14.49 -0.74
C LEU A 46 5.01 -15.71 -1.57
N LYS A 47 3.73 -15.94 -1.83
CA LYS A 47 3.28 -17.03 -2.69
C LYS A 47 3.80 -16.91 -4.13
N MET A 48 3.84 -15.69 -4.69
CA MET A 48 4.33 -15.47 -6.05
C MET A 48 5.86 -15.63 -6.19
N THR A 49 6.60 -15.38 -5.12
CA THR A 49 8.04 -15.66 -5.07
C THR A 49 8.35 -17.11 -4.74
N GLY A 50 7.36 -17.91 -4.38
CA GLY A 50 7.54 -19.32 -4.00
C GLY A 50 7.90 -19.51 -2.52
N LEU A 51 7.89 -18.45 -1.72
CA LEU A 51 8.08 -18.49 -0.28
C LEU A 51 6.78 -18.88 0.41
N VAL A 52 6.56 -20.18 0.55
CA VAL A 52 5.42 -20.73 1.28
C VAL A 52 5.67 -20.70 2.79
N GLU A 53 4.62 -20.84 3.60
CA GLU A 53 4.67 -20.79 5.07
C GLU A 53 5.75 -21.69 5.71
N SER A 54 6.10 -22.81 5.07
CA SER A 54 7.16 -23.69 5.56
C SER A 54 8.57 -23.15 5.36
N LEU A 55 8.73 -22.08 4.58
CA LEU A 55 10.02 -21.48 4.24
C LEU A 55 10.29 -20.16 4.97
N VAL A 56 9.28 -19.57 5.58
CA VAL A 56 9.37 -18.31 6.34
C VAL A 56 8.59 -18.46 7.65
N ASP A 57 9.10 -17.82 8.72
CA ASP A 57 8.40 -17.72 9.99
C ASP A 57 7.58 -16.43 10.01
N THR A 58 6.26 -16.52 9.88
CA THR A 58 5.39 -15.35 9.80
C THR A 58 4.74 -15.04 11.15
N VAL A 59 4.70 -13.75 11.50
CA VAL A 59 4.00 -13.23 12.69
C VAL A 59 3.06 -12.10 12.31
N ASN A 60 2.01 -11.92 13.09
CA ASN A 60 1.04 -10.84 12.88
C ASN A 60 1.29 -9.74 13.92
N LEU A 61 1.71 -8.57 13.47
CA LEU A 61 1.97 -7.40 14.29
C LEU A 61 1.39 -6.15 13.61
N ASP A 62 0.98 -5.16 14.38
CA ASP A 62 0.75 -3.83 13.86
C ASP A 62 2.06 -3.16 13.46
N TYR A 63 2.00 -1.99 12.82
CA TYR A 63 3.19 -1.33 12.29
C TYR A 63 4.13 -0.81 13.38
N VAL A 64 3.61 -0.41 14.55
CA VAL A 64 4.40 0.11 15.67
C VAL A 64 5.15 -1.04 16.33
N ASP A 65 4.46 -2.14 16.60
CA ASP A 65 5.08 -3.33 17.16
C ASP A 65 6.08 -3.96 16.21
N ALA A 66 5.75 -4.03 14.91
CA ALA A 66 6.67 -4.53 13.89
C ALA A 66 7.95 -3.67 13.79
N ALA A 67 7.84 -2.33 13.86
CA ALA A 67 9.00 -1.45 13.89
C ALA A 67 9.87 -1.67 15.14
N ASN A 68 9.24 -1.82 16.31
CA ASN A 68 9.94 -2.07 17.57
C ASN A 68 10.63 -3.45 17.59
N GLU A 69 9.96 -4.48 17.07
CA GLU A 69 10.54 -5.83 17.00
C GLU A 69 11.66 -5.91 15.94
N LEU A 70 11.55 -5.19 14.82
CA LEU A 70 12.65 -5.07 13.85
C LEU A 70 13.87 -4.39 14.47
N LYS A 71 13.66 -3.28 15.17
CA LYS A 71 14.70 -2.53 15.87
C LYS A 71 15.41 -3.37 16.93
N SER A 72 14.66 -4.16 17.70
CA SER A 72 15.20 -5.07 18.72
C SER A 72 15.79 -6.36 18.14
N GLY A 73 15.63 -6.62 16.84
CA GLY A 73 16.11 -7.84 16.18
C GLY A 73 15.26 -9.09 16.46
N GLN A 74 14.04 -8.93 16.92
CA GLN A 74 13.11 -10.04 17.15
C GLN A 74 12.45 -10.52 15.86
N ILE A 75 12.35 -9.65 14.85
CA ILE A 75 12.01 -9.99 13.47
C ILE A 75 13.07 -9.49 12.51
N ASP A 76 13.18 -10.12 11.36
CA ASP A 76 14.16 -9.79 10.31
C ASP A 76 13.59 -8.76 9.30
N ALA A 77 12.28 -8.79 9.07
CA ALA A 77 11.58 -7.93 8.12
C ALA A 77 10.12 -7.72 8.51
N PHE A 78 9.48 -6.72 7.93
CA PHE A 78 8.04 -6.60 7.97
C PHE A 78 7.45 -5.97 6.71
N PHE A 79 6.24 -6.40 6.37
CA PHE A 79 5.43 -5.80 5.32
C PHE A 79 4.64 -4.61 5.85
N CYS A 80 4.55 -3.56 5.04
CA CYS A 80 3.74 -2.39 5.34
C CYS A 80 3.00 -1.92 4.08
N THR A 81 1.69 -1.79 4.17
CA THR A 81 0.85 -1.22 3.12
C THR A 81 0.36 0.15 3.55
N ALA A 82 1.03 1.19 3.12
CA ALA A 82 0.75 2.55 3.57
C ALA A 82 1.12 3.59 2.49
N GLY A 83 0.68 4.83 2.67
CA GLY A 83 1.12 5.97 1.85
C GLY A 83 2.61 6.28 2.04
N ILE A 84 3.22 7.05 1.12
CA ILE A 84 4.59 7.53 1.26
C ILE A 84 4.71 8.42 2.51
N GLN A 85 5.89 8.44 3.13
CA GLN A 85 6.18 9.22 4.34
C GLN A 85 5.30 8.85 5.55
N THR A 86 5.08 7.56 5.75
CA THR A 86 4.41 7.06 6.94
C THR A 86 5.27 7.34 8.19
N SER A 87 4.68 7.98 9.20
CA SER A 87 5.40 8.43 10.42
C SER A 87 6.17 7.30 11.12
N VAL A 88 5.56 6.13 11.28
CA VAL A 88 6.23 4.95 11.87
C VAL A 88 7.52 4.60 11.15
N ILE A 89 7.53 4.69 9.83
CA ILE A 89 8.70 4.36 9.01
C ILE A 89 9.74 5.49 9.06
N GLU A 90 9.29 6.73 9.09
CA GLU A 90 10.18 7.89 9.26
C GLU A 90 10.88 7.85 10.62
N GLU A 91 10.14 7.56 11.68
CA GLU A 91 10.70 7.42 13.03
C GLU A 91 11.67 6.25 13.10
N LEU A 92 11.29 5.09 12.57
CA LEU A 92 12.16 3.92 12.52
C LEU A 92 13.46 4.22 11.76
N SER A 93 13.41 4.91 10.62
CA SER A 93 14.60 5.24 9.82
C SER A 93 15.55 6.21 10.50
N LYS A 94 15.07 7.02 11.47
CA LYS A 94 15.90 7.89 12.30
C LYS A 94 16.55 7.17 13.48
N GLU A 95 15.93 6.08 13.93
CA GLU A 95 16.38 5.36 15.12
C GLU A 95 17.26 4.15 14.80
N CYS A 96 17.12 3.57 13.65
CA CYS A 96 17.98 2.48 13.17
C CYS A 96 18.11 2.48 11.65
N ASP A 97 19.25 2.02 11.16
CA ASP A 97 19.47 1.85 9.73
C ASP A 97 18.54 0.75 9.18
N VAL A 98 17.61 1.16 8.32
CA VAL A 98 16.68 0.26 7.64
C VAL A 98 16.78 0.45 6.13
N LYS A 99 16.54 -0.61 5.38
CA LYS A 99 16.42 -0.55 3.93
C LYS A 99 15.07 -1.06 3.46
N LEU A 100 14.61 -0.52 2.35
CA LEU A 100 13.46 -1.01 1.62
C LEU A 100 13.88 -2.13 0.69
N ILE A 101 13.10 -3.19 0.64
CA ILE A 101 13.25 -4.24 -0.36
C ILE A 101 12.24 -4.00 -1.46
N GLY A 102 12.72 -3.94 -2.71
CA GLY A 102 11.88 -3.86 -3.89
C GLY A 102 11.25 -5.20 -4.25
N ILE A 103 10.18 -5.15 -5.03
CA ILE A 103 9.57 -6.33 -5.60
C ILE A 103 10.05 -6.45 -7.05
N ASP A 104 10.67 -7.57 -7.40
CA ASP A 104 11.21 -7.78 -8.74
C ASP A 104 10.14 -7.77 -9.84
N ASP A 105 10.55 -7.46 -11.08
CA ASP A 105 9.67 -7.31 -12.23
C ASP A 105 8.81 -8.55 -12.47
N LYS A 106 9.40 -9.72 -12.36
CA LYS A 106 8.70 -11.00 -12.61
C LYS A 106 7.59 -11.23 -11.60
N CYS A 107 7.84 -10.93 -10.33
CA CYS A 107 6.84 -11.04 -9.27
C CYS A 107 5.72 -10.00 -9.49
N ARG A 108 6.08 -8.74 -9.79
CA ARG A 108 5.10 -7.68 -10.07
C ARG A 108 4.22 -8.00 -11.27
N ASP A 109 4.80 -8.44 -12.39
CA ASP A 109 4.05 -8.77 -13.59
C ASP A 109 3.09 -9.94 -13.37
N ARG A 110 3.52 -10.97 -12.62
CA ARG A 110 2.66 -12.08 -12.23
C ARG A 110 1.50 -11.64 -11.35
N LEU A 111 1.77 -10.80 -10.33
CA LEU A 111 0.74 -10.27 -9.44
C LEU A 111 -0.26 -9.40 -10.19
N LYS A 112 0.19 -8.51 -11.08
CA LYS A 112 -0.68 -7.69 -11.91
C LYS A 112 -1.54 -8.52 -12.87
N SER A 113 -1.01 -9.62 -13.39
CA SER A 113 -1.76 -10.51 -14.29
C SER A 113 -2.85 -11.31 -13.57
N VAL A 114 -2.65 -11.65 -12.30
CA VAL A 114 -3.61 -12.40 -11.47
C VAL A 114 -4.60 -11.47 -10.77
N TYR A 115 -4.11 -10.31 -10.31
CA TYR A 115 -4.86 -9.35 -9.51
C TYR A 115 -4.84 -7.98 -10.18
N GLY A 116 -5.88 -7.65 -10.95
CA GLY A 116 -5.95 -6.41 -11.75
C GLY A 116 -5.95 -5.10 -10.95
N PHE A 117 -5.96 -5.16 -9.62
CA PHE A 117 -5.90 -3.98 -8.74
C PHE A 117 -4.48 -3.56 -8.36
N TYR A 118 -3.45 -4.36 -8.65
CA TYR A 118 -2.06 -3.96 -8.42
C TYR A 118 -1.54 -3.06 -9.53
N THR A 119 -0.73 -2.08 -9.15
CA THR A 119 -0.01 -1.20 -10.08
C THR A 119 1.45 -1.11 -9.67
N ASP A 120 2.35 -0.87 -10.62
CA ASP A 120 3.73 -0.54 -10.29
C ASP A 120 3.79 0.80 -9.56
N TYR A 121 4.63 0.86 -8.54
CA TYR A 121 4.87 2.07 -7.78
C TYR A 121 6.35 2.22 -7.47
N THR A 122 6.88 3.43 -7.66
CA THR A 122 8.27 3.76 -7.31
C THR A 122 8.29 4.66 -6.09
N ILE A 123 9.01 4.23 -5.05
CA ILE A 123 9.32 5.05 -3.88
C ILE A 123 10.62 5.79 -4.21
N PRO A 124 10.59 7.12 -4.41
CA PRO A 124 11.77 7.87 -4.82
C PRO A 124 12.90 7.80 -3.78
N ALA A 125 14.13 7.86 -4.25
CA ALA A 125 15.30 8.05 -3.40
C ALA A 125 15.12 9.29 -2.50
N GLY A 126 15.61 9.22 -1.28
CA GLY A 126 15.48 10.30 -0.30
C GLY A 126 14.11 10.43 0.35
N THR A 127 13.16 9.51 0.10
CA THR A 127 11.87 9.46 0.79
C THR A 127 12.05 9.20 2.29
N TYR A 128 13.01 8.35 2.64
CA TYR A 128 13.37 8.03 4.03
C TYR A 128 14.86 8.23 4.28
N GLU A 129 15.22 8.47 5.54
CA GLU A 129 16.62 8.59 5.92
C GLU A 129 17.41 7.30 5.54
N GLY A 130 18.59 7.50 4.95
CA GLY A 130 19.42 6.38 4.46
C GLY A 130 18.99 5.75 3.12
N GLN A 131 17.83 6.09 2.58
CA GLN A 131 17.39 5.61 1.27
C GLN A 131 18.05 6.38 0.14
N THR A 132 19.06 5.81 -0.50
CA THR A 132 19.86 6.46 -1.56
C THR A 132 19.40 6.15 -2.98
N GLN A 133 18.50 5.19 -3.16
CA GLN A 133 18.03 4.73 -4.47
C GLN A 133 16.50 4.65 -4.50
N ASP A 134 15.95 4.75 -5.72
CA ASP A 134 14.55 4.45 -5.96
C ASP A 134 14.27 2.97 -5.67
N VAL A 135 13.11 2.70 -5.09
CA VAL A 135 12.66 1.33 -4.81
C VAL A 135 11.35 1.08 -5.53
N VAL A 136 11.36 0.12 -6.45
CA VAL A 136 10.16 -0.26 -7.19
C VAL A 136 9.39 -1.34 -6.42
N THR A 137 8.10 -1.12 -6.26
CA THR A 137 7.18 -1.97 -5.51
C THR A 137 5.80 -2.01 -6.17
N LEU A 138 4.83 -2.57 -5.50
CA LEU A 138 3.42 -2.57 -5.92
C LEU A 138 2.60 -1.55 -5.13
N GLY A 139 1.71 -0.88 -5.83
CA GLY A 139 0.67 -0.03 -5.26
C GLY A 139 -0.68 -0.74 -5.26
N VAL A 140 -1.47 -0.51 -4.23
CA VAL A 140 -2.88 -0.87 -4.14
C VAL A 140 -3.70 0.37 -3.86
N ARG A 141 -4.97 0.35 -4.25
CA ARG A 141 -5.87 1.49 -4.02
C ARG A 141 -6.89 1.15 -2.95
N ALA A 142 -7.11 2.05 -2.00
CA ALA A 142 -8.25 1.98 -1.10
C ALA A 142 -9.47 2.56 -1.82
N VAL A 143 -10.60 1.86 -1.76
CA VAL A 143 -11.86 2.25 -2.40
C VAL A 143 -12.91 2.43 -1.32
N LEU A 144 -13.56 3.61 -1.30
CA LEU A 144 -14.73 3.82 -0.46
C LEU A 144 -15.94 3.16 -1.13
N LEU A 145 -16.56 2.21 -0.43
CA LEU A 145 -17.75 1.52 -0.91
C LEU A 145 -19.00 2.25 -0.44
N ALA A 146 -19.97 2.42 -1.35
CA ALA A 146 -21.32 2.81 -1.04
C ALA A 146 -22.27 1.68 -1.47
N ARG A 147 -23.38 1.52 -0.79
CA ARG A 147 -24.46 0.65 -1.25
C ARG A 147 -25.01 1.21 -2.56
N ASP A 148 -25.45 0.37 -3.44
CA ASP A 148 -26.02 0.74 -4.74
C ASP A 148 -27.37 1.46 -4.62
N ASP A 149 -28.10 1.23 -3.51
CA ASP A 149 -29.38 1.86 -3.20
C ASP A 149 -29.26 3.19 -2.44
N MET A 150 -28.05 3.72 -2.21
CA MET A 150 -27.87 5.05 -1.63
C MET A 150 -28.36 6.13 -2.60
N ASP A 151 -28.90 7.21 -2.04
CA ASP A 151 -29.33 8.38 -2.83
C ASP A 151 -28.15 8.97 -3.61
N GLU A 152 -28.37 9.18 -4.92
CA GLU A 152 -27.32 9.66 -5.84
C GLU A 152 -26.75 11.02 -5.43
N LYS A 153 -27.61 11.94 -4.93
CA LYS A 153 -27.16 13.27 -4.50
C LYS A 153 -26.30 13.20 -3.27
N ILE A 154 -26.63 12.30 -2.33
CA ILE A 154 -25.81 12.09 -1.14
C ILE A 154 -24.43 11.55 -1.52
N VAL A 155 -24.36 10.58 -2.42
CA VAL A 155 -23.08 10.02 -2.87
C VAL A 155 -22.29 11.02 -3.70
N GLU A 156 -22.96 11.82 -4.54
CA GLU A 156 -22.32 12.90 -5.29
C GLU A 156 -21.70 13.94 -4.34
N GLU A 157 -22.46 14.40 -3.35
CA GLU A 157 -22.02 15.37 -2.35
C GLU A 157 -20.87 14.82 -1.49
N LEU A 158 -20.99 13.60 -1.00
CA LEU A 158 -19.91 12.92 -0.27
C LEU A 158 -18.63 12.80 -1.10
N THR A 159 -18.75 12.49 -2.39
CA THR A 159 -17.60 12.42 -3.29
C THR A 159 -16.93 13.80 -3.39
N GLY A 160 -17.71 14.86 -3.55
CA GLY A 160 -17.23 16.23 -3.59
C GLY A 160 -16.51 16.65 -2.30
N LEU A 161 -17.16 16.44 -1.15
CA LEU A 161 -16.57 16.76 0.16
C LEU A 161 -15.26 16.03 0.43
N LEU A 162 -15.12 14.79 -0.04
CA LEU A 162 -13.89 14.04 0.11
C LEU A 162 -12.70 14.68 -0.62
N PHE A 163 -12.92 15.27 -1.79
CA PHE A 163 -11.85 15.96 -2.54
C PHE A 163 -11.64 17.38 -2.03
N GLU A 164 -12.72 18.08 -1.67
CA GLU A 164 -12.65 19.42 -1.09
C GLU A 164 -11.84 19.44 0.21
N HIS A 165 -12.04 18.42 1.08
CA HIS A 165 -11.33 18.28 2.35
C HIS A 165 -10.16 17.29 2.29
N ALA A 166 -9.63 17.04 1.09
CA ALA A 166 -8.55 16.05 0.91
C ALA A 166 -7.32 16.35 1.76
N GLN A 167 -6.93 17.63 1.88
CA GLN A 167 -5.80 18.06 2.69
C GLN A 167 -6.06 17.89 4.19
N ASP A 168 -7.23 18.29 4.66
CA ASP A 168 -7.60 18.16 6.08
C ASP A 168 -7.61 16.69 6.52
N ILE A 169 -8.11 15.82 5.66
CA ILE A 169 -8.10 14.37 5.91
C ILE A 169 -6.68 13.83 5.91
N GLN A 170 -5.81 14.34 5.04
CA GLN A 170 -4.40 13.96 4.97
C GLN A 170 -3.67 14.30 6.26
N TYR A 171 -3.90 15.51 6.81
CA TYR A 171 -3.27 15.95 8.06
C TYR A 171 -3.82 15.27 9.32
N SER A 172 -5.05 14.78 9.28
CA SER A 172 -5.68 14.14 10.44
C SER A 172 -5.31 12.67 10.64
N ILE A 173 -4.56 12.08 9.71
CA ILE A 173 -4.20 10.66 9.73
C ILE A 173 -2.67 10.55 9.62
N ALA A 174 -2.07 9.76 10.50
CA ALA A 174 -0.61 9.49 10.50
C ALA A 174 -0.09 8.78 9.22
N LEU A 175 -0.94 8.54 8.25
CA LEU A 175 -0.63 7.92 6.97
C LEU A 175 -0.72 8.96 5.86
N THR A 176 0.40 9.36 5.29
CA THR A 176 0.43 10.25 4.13
C THR A 176 -0.08 9.54 2.89
N PHE A 177 -1.03 10.14 2.20
CA PHE A 177 -1.53 9.65 0.91
C PHE A 177 -1.94 10.84 0.03
N GLN A 178 -1.74 10.70 -1.27
CA GLN A 178 -2.21 11.70 -2.21
C GLN A 178 -3.65 11.38 -2.63
N ILE A 179 -4.48 12.41 -2.63
CA ILE A 179 -5.86 12.36 -3.13
C ILE A 179 -5.91 13.26 -4.35
N ASP A 180 -5.90 12.65 -5.52
CA ASP A 180 -6.04 13.31 -6.81
C ASP A 180 -7.33 12.86 -7.47
N GLU A 181 -8.19 13.81 -7.85
CA GLU A 181 -9.48 13.53 -8.48
C GLU A 181 -9.31 12.79 -9.80
N SER A 182 -8.34 13.18 -10.62
CA SER A 182 -8.10 12.60 -11.94
C SER A 182 -7.54 11.17 -11.86
N GLU A 183 -6.79 10.88 -10.81
CA GLU A 183 -6.25 9.54 -10.56
C GLU A 183 -7.27 8.62 -9.87
N ALA A 184 -8.28 9.19 -9.20
CA ALA A 184 -9.25 8.43 -8.41
C ALA A 184 -10.16 7.51 -9.25
N VAL A 185 -10.27 7.75 -10.54
CA VAL A 185 -11.11 6.93 -11.46
C VAL A 185 -10.34 5.79 -12.13
N LYS A 186 -9.01 5.76 -12.01
CA LYS A 186 -8.16 4.77 -12.69
C LYS A 186 -8.05 3.47 -11.88
N ASN A 187 -7.98 2.34 -12.57
CA ASN A 187 -7.77 1.01 -11.96
C ASN A 187 -8.78 0.65 -10.86
N VAL A 188 -10.03 1.09 -11.00
CA VAL A 188 -11.15 0.65 -10.17
C VAL A 188 -11.80 -0.54 -10.86
N THR A 189 -11.79 -1.69 -10.21
CA THR A 189 -12.25 -2.97 -10.77
C THR A 189 -13.73 -3.28 -10.48
N ILE A 190 -14.43 -2.35 -9.85
CA ILE A 190 -15.84 -2.49 -9.49
C ILE A 190 -16.63 -1.28 -10.00
N PRO A 191 -17.92 -1.41 -10.34
CA PRO A 191 -18.72 -0.32 -10.90
C PRO A 191 -18.76 0.91 -9.98
N PHE A 192 -18.75 2.10 -10.55
CA PHE A 192 -18.98 3.34 -9.80
C PHE A 192 -20.45 3.50 -9.47
N HIS A 193 -20.73 3.97 -8.26
CA HIS A 193 -22.07 4.43 -7.89
C HIS A 193 -22.48 5.61 -8.78
N ASP A 194 -23.76 5.72 -9.16
CA ASP A 194 -24.22 6.74 -10.10
C ASP A 194 -24.02 8.17 -9.58
N GLY A 195 -24.15 8.41 -8.27
CA GLY A 195 -23.77 9.69 -7.67
C GLY A 195 -22.28 10.03 -7.81
N ALA A 196 -21.39 9.05 -7.69
CA ALA A 196 -19.96 9.28 -7.94
C ALA A 196 -19.68 9.55 -9.43
N LYS A 197 -20.39 8.86 -10.34
CA LYS A 197 -20.31 9.14 -11.78
C LYS A 197 -20.74 10.57 -12.09
N ALA A 198 -21.88 11.02 -11.50
CA ALA A 198 -22.38 12.38 -11.67
C ALA A 198 -21.37 13.44 -11.23
N TYR A 199 -20.68 13.21 -10.09
CA TYR A 199 -19.61 14.09 -9.62
C TYR A 199 -18.47 14.21 -10.62
N TYR A 200 -17.89 13.09 -11.05
CA TYR A 200 -16.76 13.08 -11.99
C TYR A 200 -17.14 13.69 -13.34
N GLN A 201 -18.35 13.43 -13.81
CA GLN A 201 -18.89 14.02 -15.04
C GLN A 201 -18.96 15.55 -14.98
N LYS A 202 -19.45 16.11 -13.85
CA LYS A 202 -19.48 17.55 -13.60
C LYS A 202 -18.09 18.18 -13.56
N LYS A 203 -17.10 17.43 -13.13
CA LYS A 203 -15.67 17.83 -13.12
C LYS A 203 -14.96 17.63 -14.44
N GLY A 204 -15.64 17.08 -15.46
CA GLY A 204 -15.01 16.75 -16.74
C GLY A 204 -14.00 15.61 -16.66
N ILE A 205 -14.08 14.76 -15.64
CA ILE A 205 -13.22 13.62 -15.44
C ILE A 205 -13.89 12.39 -16.05
N GLU A 206 -13.24 11.81 -17.04
CA GLU A 206 -13.72 10.64 -17.74
C GLU A 206 -13.47 9.37 -16.91
N ILE A 207 -14.53 8.62 -16.65
CA ILE A 207 -14.43 7.31 -16.00
C ILE A 207 -14.10 6.28 -17.09
N PRO A 208 -12.97 5.54 -16.97
CA PRO A 208 -12.65 4.49 -17.91
C PRO A 208 -13.79 3.48 -18.04
N ALA A 209 -14.06 3.01 -19.26
CA ALA A 209 -15.03 1.96 -19.49
C ALA A 209 -14.67 0.71 -18.66
N GLU A 210 -15.68 0.03 -18.14
CA GLU A 210 -15.50 -1.24 -17.41
C GLU A 210 -14.74 -2.23 -18.33
N GLN A 211 -13.63 -2.75 -17.83
CA GLN A 211 -12.86 -3.81 -18.48
C GLN A 211 -13.34 -5.17 -18.02
#